data_e115e016270f158eb02ba66dabd96619
#
_entry.id   e115e016270f158eb02ba66dabd96619
#
_cell.length_a   1.000
_cell.length_b   1.000
_cell.length_c   1.000
_cell.angle_alpha   90.00
_cell.angle_beta   90.00
_cell.angle_gamma   90.00
#
_symmetry.space_group_name_H-M   'P 1'
#
loop_
_entity.id
_entity.type
_entity.pdbx_description
1 polymer ?
#
loop_
_entity_poly.entity_id
_entity_poly.type
_entity_poly.pdbx_seq_one_letter_code
_entity_poly.pdbx_strand_id
1 'polypeptide(L)'
;KNRFGAANELGVFEMREHGLKEIGNPSALFLSERQFGASGSAVVCALEGTRPLMVEVQALVANASYGTPQRTSTGFDTKRLQLLLAVLEKREGLRFSQNDVFLNVAGGVRLDEPAVDLAVALAVASSLKDVPLDSGTAVVGEVGLGGEIRAVSRIETRLTEIKQLGFERAMIPKANAKGLKVPAGLEILPVRRLSEALDLVC
;
A
#
# COMPACT_ATOMS: atom_id res chain seq x y z
N LYS A 1 -10.76 33.89 -10.52
CA LYS A 1 -11.66 32.81 -11.01
C LYS A 1 -11.01 32.19 -12.22
N ASN A 2 -10.52 30.96 -12.03
CA ASN A 2 -9.89 30.20 -13.10
C ASN A 2 -10.98 29.72 -14.08
N ARG A 3 -10.88 30.11 -15.34
CA ARG A 3 -11.89 29.80 -16.38
C ARG A 3 -11.61 28.50 -17.14
N PHE A 4 -10.53 27.80 -16.81
CA PHE A 4 -10.07 26.62 -17.53
C PHE A 4 -9.88 25.48 -16.53
N GLY A 5 -10.90 24.65 -16.31
CA GLY A 5 -10.82 23.37 -15.61
C GLY A 5 -10.23 23.36 -14.21
N ALA A 6 -10.43 22.30 -13.45
CA ALA A 6 -9.76 22.08 -12.19
C ALA A 6 -8.27 21.79 -12.46
N ALA A 7 -7.39 22.74 -12.19
CA ALA A 7 -5.95 22.54 -12.17
C ALA A 7 -5.54 21.79 -10.88
N ASN A 8 -5.91 20.52 -10.77
CA ASN A 8 -5.49 19.61 -9.71
C ASN A 8 -4.45 18.60 -10.24
N GLU A 9 -3.58 19.06 -11.15
CA GLU A 9 -2.46 18.25 -11.62
C GLU A 9 -1.26 18.55 -10.72
N LEU A 10 -0.88 17.55 -9.92
CA LEU A 10 0.37 17.57 -9.16
C LEU A 10 1.51 17.29 -10.16
N GLY A 11 2.36 18.27 -10.40
CA GLY A 11 3.61 18.08 -11.14
C GLY A 11 4.65 17.46 -10.20
N VAL A 12 5.16 16.28 -10.55
CA VAL A 12 6.31 15.68 -9.84
C VAL A 12 7.57 16.01 -10.62
N PHE A 13 8.55 16.56 -9.91
CA PHE A 13 9.83 16.99 -10.48
C PHE A 13 10.98 16.30 -9.75
N GLU A 14 11.95 15.81 -10.51
CA GLU A 14 13.23 15.35 -9.99
C GLU A 14 14.20 16.54 -9.93
N MET A 15 14.89 16.71 -8.81
CA MET A 15 15.98 17.67 -8.70
C MET A 15 17.24 17.05 -9.29
N ARG A 16 17.75 17.65 -10.37
CA ARG A 16 19.02 17.29 -10.99
C ARG A 16 20.05 18.42 -10.83
N GLU A 17 21.32 18.14 -11.12
CA GLU A 17 22.40 19.15 -11.07
C GLU A 17 22.10 20.41 -11.90
N HIS A 18 21.28 20.30 -12.94
CA HIS A 18 20.91 21.40 -13.85
C HIS A 18 19.48 21.95 -13.64
N GLY A 19 18.82 21.61 -12.48
CA GLY A 19 17.48 22.10 -12.13
C GLY A 19 16.40 21.01 -12.05
N LEU A 20 15.15 21.46 -11.99
CA LEU A 20 13.99 20.57 -11.89
C LEU A 20 13.65 19.97 -13.26
N LYS A 21 13.57 18.65 -13.35
CA LYS A 21 13.08 17.90 -14.50
C LYS A 21 11.71 17.32 -14.19
N GLU A 22 10.72 17.58 -15.03
CA GLU A 22 9.39 16.99 -14.91
C GLU A 22 9.45 15.46 -15.10
N ILE A 23 8.78 14.73 -14.21
CA ILE A 23 8.62 13.27 -14.27
C ILE A 23 7.24 12.97 -14.80
N GLY A 24 7.16 12.44 -16.02
CA GLY A 24 5.89 12.10 -16.68
C GLY A 24 5.09 11.00 -15.96
N ASN A 25 5.77 10.02 -15.38
CA ASN A 25 5.15 8.96 -14.57
C ASN A 25 5.89 8.75 -13.23
N PRO A 26 5.44 9.40 -12.14
CA PRO A 26 6.04 9.25 -10.82
C PRO A 26 5.94 7.82 -10.27
N SER A 27 4.85 7.12 -10.56
CA SER A 27 4.65 5.75 -10.11
C SER A 27 5.75 4.81 -10.64
N ALA A 28 6.14 4.97 -11.89
CA ALA A 28 7.24 4.17 -12.48
C ALA A 28 8.57 4.44 -11.77
N LEU A 29 8.83 5.70 -11.37
CA LEU A 29 10.04 6.05 -10.61
C LEU A 29 10.05 5.39 -9.24
N PHE A 30 8.94 5.46 -8.48
CA PHE A 30 8.85 4.88 -7.14
C PHE A 30 8.94 3.35 -7.11
N LEU A 31 8.68 2.70 -8.23
CA LEU A 31 8.78 1.25 -8.36
C LEU A 31 10.08 0.78 -9.04
N SER A 32 10.90 1.70 -9.58
CA SER A 32 12.09 1.35 -10.39
C SER A 32 13.17 0.61 -9.59
N GLU A 33 13.26 0.86 -8.28
CA GLU A 33 14.26 0.26 -7.38
C GLU A 33 13.70 -0.89 -6.54
N ARG A 34 12.46 -1.35 -6.85
CA ARG A 34 11.81 -2.42 -6.12
C ARG A 34 12.60 -3.73 -6.21
N GLN A 35 12.84 -4.36 -5.07
CA GLN A 35 13.43 -5.70 -5.01
C GLN A 35 12.32 -6.77 -5.06
N PHE A 36 12.37 -7.60 -6.10
CA PHE A 36 11.43 -8.70 -6.25
C PHE A 36 11.79 -9.88 -5.32
N GLY A 37 10.77 -10.52 -4.74
CA GLY A 37 10.97 -11.71 -3.91
C GLY A 37 11.45 -11.45 -2.48
N ALA A 38 11.54 -10.19 -2.05
CA ALA A 38 11.81 -9.85 -0.66
C ALA A 38 10.51 -9.88 0.16
N SER A 39 10.55 -10.47 1.37
CA SER A 39 9.45 -10.36 2.33
C SER A 39 9.33 -8.91 2.85
N GLY A 40 8.14 -8.54 3.31
CA GLY A 40 7.90 -7.22 3.87
C GLY A 40 7.62 -6.11 2.85
N SER A 41 7.48 -6.42 1.55
CA SER A 41 7.17 -5.43 0.52
C SER A 41 5.76 -5.62 -0.04
N ALA A 42 4.97 -4.55 -0.12
CA ALA A 42 3.67 -4.49 -0.77
C ALA A 42 3.55 -3.26 -1.65
N VAL A 43 2.86 -3.36 -2.79
CA VAL A 43 2.59 -2.21 -3.65
C VAL A 43 1.13 -1.77 -3.51
N VAL A 44 0.94 -0.47 -3.31
CA VAL A 44 -0.38 0.14 -3.18
C VAL A 44 -0.59 1.21 -4.24
N CYS A 45 -1.83 1.37 -4.69
CA CYS A 45 -2.26 2.54 -5.45
C CYS A 45 -2.93 3.53 -4.50
N ALA A 46 -2.20 4.57 -4.11
CA ALA A 46 -2.68 5.69 -3.30
C ALA A 46 -3.26 6.81 -4.19
N LEU A 47 -3.96 7.76 -3.59
CA LEU A 47 -4.38 8.99 -4.26
C LEU A 47 -3.71 10.19 -3.62
N GLU A 48 -3.04 10.99 -4.43
CA GLU A 48 -2.59 12.33 -4.07
C GLU A 48 -3.52 13.34 -4.74
N GLY A 49 -4.43 13.91 -3.95
CA GLY A 49 -5.54 14.67 -4.50
C GLY A 49 -6.46 13.83 -5.37
N THR A 50 -6.40 14.01 -6.69
CA THR A 50 -7.18 13.23 -7.68
C THR A 50 -6.32 12.24 -8.47
N ARG A 51 -4.99 12.33 -8.36
CA ARG A 51 -4.03 11.55 -9.13
C ARG A 51 -3.74 10.22 -8.44
N PRO A 52 -3.87 9.09 -9.15
CA PRO A 52 -3.40 7.81 -8.63
C PRO A 52 -1.87 7.77 -8.63
N LEU A 53 -1.31 7.17 -7.61
CA LEU A 53 0.13 7.05 -7.40
C LEU A 53 0.44 5.65 -6.88
N MET A 54 1.26 4.90 -7.62
CA MET A 54 1.73 3.59 -7.18
C MET A 54 2.98 3.76 -6.32
N VAL A 55 2.93 3.20 -5.13
CA VAL A 55 4.00 3.34 -4.14
C VAL A 55 4.27 1.99 -3.49
N GLU A 56 5.54 1.69 -3.23
CA GLU A 56 5.96 0.55 -2.43
C GLU A 56 5.94 0.90 -0.94
N VAL A 57 5.32 0.04 -0.15
CA VAL A 57 5.36 0.04 1.31
C VAL A 57 6.28 -1.09 1.75
N GLN A 58 7.28 -0.78 2.55
CA GLN A 58 8.26 -1.72 3.06
C GLN A 58 8.14 -1.85 4.58
N ALA A 59 8.01 -3.05 5.09
CA ALA A 59 7.99 -3.36 6.52
C ALA A 59 9.15 -4.27 6.89
N LEU A 60 9.75 -4.01 8.04
CA LEU A 60 10.74 -4.87 8.66
C LEU A 60 10.27 -5.22 10.07
N VAL A 61 10.05 -6.49 10.32
CA VAL A 61 9.74 -7.04 11.64
C VAL A 61 10.94 -7.85 12.11
N ALA A 62 11.56 -7.42 13.19
CA ALA A 62 12.76 -8.05 13.75
C ALA A 62 12.58 -8.31 15.24
N ASN A 63 13.30 -9.29 15.78
CA ASN A 63 13.29 -9.52 17.23
C ASN A 63 13.80 -8.28 17.96
N ALA A 64 13.06 -7.80 18.96
CA ALA A 64 13.51 -6.70 19.79
C ALA A 64 14.76 -7.11 20.59
N SER A 65 15.86 -6.41 20.35
CA SER A 65 17.15 -6.72 20.99
C SER A 65 17.30 -6.07 22.36
N TYR A 66 16.60 -4.97 22.63
CA TYR A 66 16.73 -4.19 23.85
C TYR A 66 15.39 -3.58 24.30
N GLY A 67 14.99 -3.87 25.55
CA GLY A 67 13.93 -3.15 26.24
C GLY A 67 12.54 -3.28 25.59
N THR A 68 11.82 -2.17 25.48
CA THR A 68 10.46 -2.13 24.91
C THR A 68 10.51 -2.15 23.39
N PRO A 69 9.74 -3.05 22.74
CA PRO A 69 9.66 -3.12 21.28
C PRO A 69 9.32 -1.80 20.61
N GLN A 70 10.07 -1.44 19.59
CA GLN A 70 9.92 -0.17 18.86
C GLN A 70 8.85 -0.26 17.75
N ARG A 71 8.18 0.85 17.52
CA ARG A 71 7.21 1.03 16.43
C ARG A 71 7.55 2.33 15.72
N THR A 72 8.17 2.24 14.55
CA THR A 72 8.64 3.39 13.80
C THR A 72 8.09 3.35 12.38
N SER A 73 7.67 4.49 11.87
CA SER A 73 7.21 4.63 10.49
C SER A 73 7.74 5.89 9.84
N THR A 74 8.09 5.78 8.56
CA THR A 74 8.46 6.90 7.69
C THR A 74 7.47 6.94 6.53
N GLY A 75 6.87 8.10 6.28
CA GLY A 75 5.86 8.27 5.23
C GLY A 75 4.46 7.73 5.56
N PHE A 76 4.24 7.22 6.77
CA PHE A 76 2.96 6.73 7.25
C PHE A 76 2.75 7.11 8.73
N ASP A 77 1.51 7.30 9.17
CA ASP A 77 1.21 7.67 10.56
C ASP A 77 1.51 6.52 11.54
N THR A 78 2.37 6.77 12.52
CA THR A 78 2.77 5.75 13.50
C THR A 78 1.61 5.27 14.39
N LYS A 79 0.64 6.14 14.71
CA LYS A 79 -0.55 5.75 15.48
C LYS A 79 -1.44 4.81 14.65
N ARG A 80 -1.56 5.08 13.35
CA ARG A 80 -2.28 4.20 12.44
C ARG A 80 -1.58 2.84 12.31
N LEU A 81 -0.25 2.80 12.22
CA LEU A 81 0.52 1.56 12.25
C LEU A 81 0.23 0.77 13.54
N GLN A 82 0.24 1.41 14.71
CA GLN A 82 -0.08 0.76 15.98
C GLN A 82 -1.49 0.15 16.01
N LEU A 83 -2.48 0.84 15.41
CA LEU A 83 -3.84 0.28 15.27
C LEU A 83 -3.87 -0.95 14.38
N LEU A 84 -3.18 -0.93 13.24
CA LEU A 84 -3.09 -2.08 12.34
C LEU A 84 -2.39 -3.28 13.01
N LEU A 85 -1.32 -3.05 13.77
CA LEU A 85 -0.67 -4.08 14.56
C LEU A 85 -1.61 -4.70 15.59
N ALA A 86 -2.40 -3.89 16.30
CA ALA A 86 -3.39 -4.38 17.25
C ALA A 86 -4.50 -5.21 16.57
N VAL A 87 -4.92 -4.85 15.34
CA VAL A 87 -5.85 -5.64 14.53
C VAL A 87 -5.23 -6.98 14.14
N LEU A 88 -4.00 -6.98 13.61
CA LEU A 88 -3.27 -8.19 13.24
C LEU A 88 -3.08 -9.12 14.44
N GLU A 89 -2.74 -8.60 15.62
CA GLU A 89 -2.61 -9.39 16.84
C GLU A 89 -3.96 -9.99 17.28
N LYS A 90 -4.99 -9.14 17.39
CA LYS A 90 -6.26 -9.55 17.98
C LYS A 90 -7.13 -10.39 17.06
N ARG A 91 -7.09 -10.13 15.74
CA ARG A 91 -7.99 -10.76 14.76
C ARG A 91 -7.34 -11.91 14.01
N GLU A 92 -6.02 -11.81 13.77
CA GLU A 92 -5.30 -12.78 12.95
C GLU A 92 -4.28 -13.61 13.77
N GLY A 93 -4.17 -13.33 15.09
CA GLY A 93 -3.32 -14.10 16.00
C GLY A 93 -1.81 -13.91 15.79
N LEU A 94 -1.41 -12.93 14.97
CA LEU A 94 0.00 -12.58 14.81
C LEU A 94 0.53 -11.94 16.09
N ARG A 95 1.81 -12.15 16.42
CA ARG A 95 2.38 -11.66 17.68
C ARG A 95 3.53 -10.70 17.40
N PHE A 96 3.42 -9.47 17.92
CA PHE A 96 4.46 -8.44 17.80
C PHE A 96 5.04 -8.00 19.15
N SER A 97 4.64 -8.64 20.25
CA SER A 97 5.03 -8.23 21.61
C SER A 97 6.53 -8.30 21.89
N GLN A 98 7.28 -9.06 21.09
CA GLN A 98 8.74 -9.22 21.19
C GLN A 98 9.47 -8.78 19.93
N ASN A 99 8.80 -8.06 19.05
CA ASN A 99 9.36 -7.63 17.77
C ASN A 99 9.36 -6.12 17.64
N ASP A 100 10.46 -5.58 17.14
CA ASP A 100 10.50 -4.24 16.57
C ASP A 100 9.79 -4.25 15.20
N VAL A 101 9.05 -3.18 14.92
CA VAL A 101 8.37 -3.01 13.63
C VAL A 101 8.76 -1.66 13.04
N PHE A 102 9.37 -1.72 11.88
CA PHE A 102 9.75 -0.56 11.09
C PHE A 102 8.94 -0.55 9.80
N LEU A 103 8.40 0.61 9.44
CA LEU A 103 7.67 0.82 8.20
C LEU A 103 8.28 1.98 7.43
N ASN A 104 8.48 1.80 6.15
CA ASN A 104 8.97 2.83 5.24
C ASN A 104 8.13 2.89 3.98
N VAL A 105 7.77 4.09 3.58
CA VAL A 105 7.14 4.35 2.28
C VAL A 105 8.24 4.77 1.31
N ALA A 106 8.40 4.02 0.23
CA ALA A 106 9.45 4.29 -0.75
C ALA A 106 9.27 5.65 -1.43
N GLY A 107 10.40 6.26 -1.82
CA GLY A 107 10.39 7.55 -2.52
C GLY A 107 10.09 8.77 -1.65
N GLY A 108 10.05 8.64 -0.31
CA GLY A 108 9.80 9.75 0.62
C GLY A 108 8.37 10.32 0.55
N VAL A 109 7.46 9.58 -0.06
CA VAL A 109 6.03 9.96 -0.15
C VAL A 109 5.35 9.78 1.21
N ARG A 110 4.38 10.66 1.52
CA ARG A 110 3.54 10.51 2.68
C ARG A 110 2.17 9.96 2.27
N LEU A 111 1.74 8.88 2.92
CA LEU A 111 0.47 8.22 2.68
C LEU A 111 -0.47 8.48 3.86
N ASP A 112 -1.43 9.39 3.67
CA ASP A 112 -2.38 9.80 4.72
C ASP A 112 -3.78 9.18 4.52
N GLU A 113 -4.05 8.52 3.39
CA GLU A 113 -5.37 7.94 3.11
C GLU A 113 -5.53 6.51 3.68
N PRO A 114 -6.73 6.16 4.22
CA PRO A 114 -6.98 4.82 4.76
C PRO A 114 -6.91 3.67 3.73
N ALA A 115 -7.04 3.97 2.43
CA ALA A 115 -6.98 2.97 1.36
C ALA A 115 -5.65 2.20 1.30
N VAL A 116 -4.61 2.65 1.99
CA VAL A 116 -3.28 2.01 2.05
C VAL A 116 -3.13 1.00 3.18
N ASP A 117 -4.07 0.95 4.11
CA ASP A 117 -3.99 0.11 5.32
C ASP A 117 -3.75 -1.36 5.02
N LEU A 118 -4.47 -1.90 4.02
CA LEU A 118 -4.35 -3.31 3.66
C LEU A 118 -2.93 -3.64 3.19
N ALA A 119 -2.32 -2.78 2.39
CA ALA A 119 -0.93 -2.97 1.95
C ALA A 119 0.05 -2.93 3.12
N VAL A 120 -0.13 -1.99 4.06
CA VAL A 120 0.68 -1.90 5.29
C VAL A 120 0.53 -3.17 6.13
N ALA A 121 -0.70 -3.63 6.35
CA ALA A 121 -0.97 -4.84 7.13
C ALA A 121 -0.33 -6.09 6.49
N LEU A 122 -0.45 -6.23 5.16
CA LEU A 122 0.14 -7.35 4.42
C LEU A 122 1.67 -7.28 4.40
N ALA A 123 2.27 -6.11 4.22
CA ALA A 123 3.73 -5.94 4.29
C ALA A 123 4.27 -6.34 5.67
N VAL A 124 3.62 -5.91 6.76
CA VAL A 124 3.99 -6.29 8.12
C VAL A 124 3.85 -7.80 8.35
N ALA A 125 2.75 -8.41 7.92
CA ALA A 125 2.53 -9.85 8.06
C ALA A 125 3.53 -10.66 7.23
N SER A 126 3.82 -10.22 6.01
CA SER A 126 4.83 -10.79 5.11
C SER A 126 6.21 -10.80 5.76
N SER A 127 6.63 -9.66 6.34
CA SER A 127 7.90 -9.56 7.05
C SER A 127 7.97 -10.44 8.29
N LEU A 128 6.88 -10.51 9.08
CA LEU A 128 6.83 -11.36 10.28
C LEU A 128 6.95 -12.85 9.96
N LYS A 129 6.30 -13.29 8.86
CA LYS A 129 6.28 -14.69 8.42
C LYS A 129 7.45 -15.05 7.52
N ASP A 130 8.23 -14.05 7.08
CA ASP A 130 9.30 -14.17 6.08
C ASP A 130 8.82 -14.81 4.76
N VAL A 131 7.60 -14.43 4.31
CA VAL A 131 6.98 -14.91 3.08
C VAL A 131 6.75 -13.71 2.15
N PRO A 132 7.38 -13.65 0.97
CA PRO A 132 7.20 -12.54 0.05
C PRO A 132 5.79 -12.51 -0.54
N LEU A 133 5.25 -11.31 -0.72
CA LEU A 133 4.03 -11.10 -1.48
C LEU A 133 4.30 -11.29 -2.97
N ASP A 134 3.26 -11.72 -3.70
CA ASP A 134 3.37 -11.80 -5.15
C ASP A 134 3.67 -10.45 -5.80
N SER A 135 4.72 -10.40 -6.58
CA SER A 135 5.22 -9.16 -7.18
C SER A 135 4.31 -8.55 -8.24
N GLY A 136 3.44 -9.35 -8.86
CA GLY A 136 2.45 -8.92 -9.85
C GLY A 136 1.15 -8.41 -9.24
N THR A 137 1.01 -8.41 -7.91
CA THR A 137 -0.20 -8.00 -7.20
C THR A 137 -0.06 -6.62 -6.58
N ALA A 138 -0.97 -5.70 -6.90
CA ALA A 138 -1.15 -4.44 -6.18
C ALA A 138 -2.32 -4.56 -5.19
N VAL A 139 -2.23 -3.84 -4.07
CA VAL A 139 -3.18 -3.97 -2.97
C VAL A 139 -3.83 -2.64 -2.65
N VAL A 140 -5.14 -2.62 -2.44
CA VAL A 140 -5.87 -1.41 -2.02
C VAL A 140 -6.98 -1.80 -1.05
N GLY A 141 -7.11 -1.11 0.07
CA GLY A 141 -8.20 -1.36 1.03
C GLY A 141 -7.98 -0.65 2.36
N GLU A 142 -9.06 -0.18 2.97
CA GLU A 142 -9.07 0.30 4.36
C GLU A 142 -9.32 -0.89 5.30
N VAL A 143 -8.59 -0.95 6.41
CA VAL A 143 -8.75 -1.99 7.43
C VAL A 143 -9.49 -1.42 8.64
N GLY A 144 -10.65 -1.98 8.96
CA GLY A 144 -11.39 -1.65 10.18
C GLY A 144 -10.90 -2.43 11.40
N LEU A 145 -11.25 -1.96 12.60
CA LEU A 145 -10.81 -2.57 13.88
C LEU A 145 -11.35 -3.98 14.11
N GLY A 146 -12.40 -4.38 13.37
CA GLY A 146 -12.92 -5.75 13.37
C GLY A 146 -12.19 -6.69 12.41
N GLY A 147 -11.20 -6.21 11.65
CA GLY A 147 -10.54 -6.96 10.59
C GLY A 147 -11.32 -6.97 9.27
N GLU A 148 -12.39 -6.17 9.17
CA GLU A 148 -13.14 -5.98 7.93
C GLU A 148 -12.36 -5.10 6.95
N ILE A 149 -12.46 -5.42 5.65
CA ILE A 149 -11.91 -4.61 4.57
C ILE A 149 -13.02 -3.72 4.00
N ARG A 150 -12.84 -2.41 4.12
CA ARG A 150 -13.81 -1.38 3.74
C ARG A 150 -13.57 -0.85 2.34
N ALA A 151 -14.66 -0.43 1.69
CA ALA A 151 -14.61 0.18 0.37
C ALA A 151 -13.77 1.45 0.34
N VAL A 152 -13.07 1.63 -0.77
CA VAL A 152 -12.26 2.82 -1.04
C VAL A 152 -12.84 3.64 -2.19
N SER A 153 -12.54 4.92 -2.18
CA SER A 153 -12.97 5.83 -3.24
C SER A 153 -12.18 5.62 -4.54
N ARG A 154 -12.79 5.99 -5.68
CA ARG A 154 -12.15 6.03 -7.01
C ARG A 154 -11.45 4.73 -7.41
N ILE A 155 -12.06 3.60 -7.12
CA ILE A 155 -11.45 2.29 -7.38
C ILE A 155 -11.09 2.09 -8.87
N GLU A 156 -11.95 2.51 -9.80
CA GLU A 156 -11.70 2.36 -11.24
C GLU A 156 -10.45 3.14 -11.69
N THR A 157 -10.24 4.36 -11.15
CA THR A 157 -9.05 5.16 -11.43
C THR A 157 -7.78 4.45 -10.94
N ARG A 158 -7.84 3.86 -9.74
CA ARG A 158 -6.72 3.08 -9.18
C ARG A 158 -6.40 1.84 -10.02
N LEU A 159 -7.43 1.09 -10.44
CA LEU A 159 -7.25 -0.10 -11.28
C LEU A 159 -6.67 0.23 -12.65
N THR A 160 -7.03 1.38 -13.21
CA THR A 160 -6.44 1.86 -14.47
C THR A 160 -4.94 2.10 -14.31
N GLU A 161 -4.50 2.78 -13.25
CA GLU A 161 -3.07 3.02 -12.96
C GLU A 161 -2.33 1.72 -12.67
N ILE A 162 -2.91 0.83 -11.85
CA ILE A 162 -2.36 -0.51 -11.55
C ILE A 162 -2.08 -1.26 -12.86
N LYS A 163 -3.04 -1.28 -13.78
CA LYS A 163 -2.88 -1.96 -15.07
C LYS A 163 -1.86 -1.30 -15.98
N GLN A 164 -1.83 0.02 -16.04
CA GLN A 164 -0.87 0.78 -16.86
C GLN A 164 0.58 0.53 -16.46
N LEU A 165 0.83 0.21 -15.19
CA LEU A 165 2.15 -0.11 -14.67
C LEU A 165 2.50 -1.61 -14.73
N GLY A 166 1.68 -2.40 -15.43
CA GLY A 166 1.99 -3.79 -15.75
C GLY A 166 1.62 -4.81 -14.68
N PHE A 167 0.91 -4.41 -13.63
CA PHE A 167 0.41 -5.36 -12.64
C PHE A 167 -0.65 -6.28 -13.27
N GLU A 168 -0.61 -7.54 -12.87
CA GLU A 168 -1.50 -8.58 -13.39
C GLU A 168 -2.72 -8.77 -12.47
N ARG A 169 -2.57 -8.48 -11.17
CA ARG A 169 -3.58 -8.69 -10.14
C ARG A 169 -3.78 -7.46 -9.26
N ALA A 170 -5.01 -7.26 -8.82
CA ALA A 170 -5.36 -6.22 -7.87
C ALA A 170 -6.21 -6.80 -6.73
N MET A 171 -5.71 -6.77 -5.51
CA MET A 171 -6.46 -7.10 -4.31
C MET A 171 -7.24 -5.88 -3.85
N ILE A 172 -8.56 -5.99 -3.80
CA ILE A 172 -9.46 -4.87 -3.50
C ILE A 172 -10.58 -5.28 -2.51
N PRO A 173 -11.22 -4.31 -1.85
CA PRO A 173 -12.37 -4.59 -1.01
C PRO A 173 -13.51 -5.21 -1.84
N LYS A 174 -14.13 -6.30 -1.35
CA LYS A 174 -15.27 -6.96 -2.00
C LYS A 174 -16.43 -5.99 -2.25
N ALA A 175 -16.61 -5.01 -1.38
CA ALA A 175 -17.66 -4.00 -1.54
C ALA A 175 -17.46 -3.13 -2.80
N ASN A 176 -16.22 -2.95 -3.27
CA ASN A 176 -15.92 -2.25 -4.52
C ASN A 176 -16.10 -3.11 -5.77
N ALA A 177 -16.21 -4.43 -5.66
CA ALA A 177 -16.29 -5.31 -6.83
C ALA A 177 -17.64 -5.29 -7.55
N LYS A 178 -18.72 -4.81 -6.89
CA LYS A 178 -20.06 -4.77 -7.49
C LYS A 178 -20.17 -3.69 -8.56
N GLY A 179 -20.45 -4.09 -9.79
CA GLY A 179 -20.61 -3.18 -10.93
C GLY A 179 -19.32 -2.54 -11.42
N LEU A 180 -18.17 -3.06 -10.99
CA LEU A 180 -16.85 -2.56 -11.29
C LEU A 180 -16.49 -2.75 -12.77
N LYS A 181 -15.98 -1.71 -13.40
CA LYS A 181 -15.35 -1.80 -14.73
C LYS A 181 -13.87 -2.14 -14.56
N VAL A 182 -13.52 -3.39 -14.86
CA VAL A 182 -12.16 -3.89 -14.73
C VAL A 182 -11.39 -3.68 -16.04
N PRO A 183 -10.17 -3.11 -16.01
CA PRO A 183 -9.30 -3.07 -17.19
C PRO A 183 -9.01 -4.46 -17.75
N ALA A 184 -8.97 -4.61 -19.07
CA ALA A 184 -8.71 -5.89 -19.72
C ALA A 184 -7.35 -6.47 -19.28
N GLY A 185 -7.33 -7.75 -18.91
CA GLY A 185 -6.13 -8.46 -18.48
C GLY A 185 -5.66 -8.12 -17.06
N LEU A 186 -6.50 -7.51 -16.22
CA LEU A 186 -6.26 -7.35 -14.79
C LEU A 186 -7.18 -8.31 -14.02
N GLU A 187 -6.63 -9.21 -13.25
CA GLU A 187 -7.36 -10.09 -12.35
C GLU A 187 -7.70 -9.36 -11.04
N ILE A 188 -8.94 -9.50 -10.59
CA ILE A 188 -9.39 -8.89 -9.33
C ILE A 188 -9.47 -9.95 -8.23
N LEU A 189 -8.81 -9.70 -7.10
CA LEU A 189 -8.86 -10.51 -5.89
C LEU A 189 -9.72 -9.78 -4.84
N PRO A 190 -11.04 -10.03 -4.80
CA PRO A 190 -11.93 -9.30 -3.89
C PRO A 190 -11.92 -9.93 -2.50
N VAL A 191 -11.58 -9.14 -1.48
CA VAL A 191 -11.50 -9.58 -0.07
C VAL A 191 -12.48 -8.80 0.82
N ARG A 192 -13.04 -9.48 1.84
CA ARG A 192 -13.96 -8.90 2.84
C ARG A 192 -13.27 -8.69 4.18
N ARG A 193 -12.33 -9.56 4.50
CA ARG A 193 -11.64 -9.63 5.78
C ARG A 193 -10.14 -9.72 5.58
N LEU A 194 -9.43 -9.27 6.61
CA LEU A 194 -7.98 -9.32 6.62
C LEU A 194 -7.45 -10.76 6.55
N SER A 195 -8.16 -11.74 7.20
CA SER A 195 -7.84 -13.16 7.09
C SER A 195 -7.84 -13.67 5.66
N GLU A 196 -8.90 -13.33 4.86
CA GLU A 196 -8.96 -13.72 3.44
C GLU A 196 -7.78 -13.17 2.64
N ALA A 197 -7.35 -11.93 2.94
CA ALA A 197 -6.21 -11.31 2.28
C ALA A 197 -4.89 -12.00 2.65
N LEU A 198 -4.72 -12.36 3.93
CA LEU A 198 -3.54 -13.08 4.41
C LEU A 198 -3.45 -14.49 3.83
N ASP A 199 -4.57 -15.22 3.72
CA ASP A 199 -4.63 -16.57 3.13
C ASP A 199 -4.24 -16.60 1.64
N LEU A 200 -4.42 -15.48 0.93
CA LEU A 200 -4.06 -15.36 -0.49
C LEU A 200 -2.57 -15.07 -0.73
N VAL A 201 -1.85 -14.59 0.27
CA VAL A 201 -0.50 -14.02 0.07
C VAL A 201 0.55 -14.50 1.08
N CYS A 202 0.14 -15.12 2.17
CA CYS A 202 0.98 -15.63 3.28
C CYS A 202 0.54 -17.02 3.69
#